data_a68ddbce6be7de22661cef06a74108e4
#
_entry.id   a68ddbce6be7de22661cef06a74108e4
#
_cell.length_a   1.000
_cell.length_b   1.000
_cell.length_c   1.000
_cell.angle_alpha   90.00
_cell.angle_beta   90.00
_cell.angle_gamma   90.00
#
_symmetry.space_group_name_H-M   'P 1'
#
loop_
_entity.id
_entity.type
_entity.pdbx_description
1 polymer ?
#
loop_
_entity_poly.entity_id
_entity_poly.type
_entity_poly.pdbx_seq_one_letter_code
_entity_poly.pdbx_strand_id
1 'polypeptide(L)'
;MRKVQLLLVCLMLSVAAFAADKVIKLPKPNLNRTDAVMKALSERHSTREYASKSLSLSDLSDLLWAANGINRKESGMRTAPSALNKQDVDVYVVLPEGSYLYDAKNHQLNLIAEGDYRGAVAGGQAFVISAPVSLVLVSDLSRFGDTKNAHTQLMGAMDAGIVSQNISIFCSAARLATVPRASMDINQLKKVLKLKESQVPMMNHPIGYLK
;
A
#
# COMPACT_ATOMS: atom_id res chain seq x y z
N MET A 1 68.07 -22.44 -14.59
CA MET A 1 66.72 -22.43 -15.14
C MET A 1 65.78 -22.40 -13.95
N ARG A 2 65.27 -21.20 -13.59
CA ARG A 2 64.38 -21.01 -12.45
C ARG A 2 62.94 -21.12 -12.92
N LYS A 3 62.21 -22.10 -12.40
CA LYS A 3 60.77 -22.23 -12.60
C LYS A 3 60.07 -21.20 -11.74
N VAL A 4 59.41 -20.24 -12.38
CA VAL A 4 58.53 -19.30 -11.73
C VAL A 4 57.17 -19.99 -11.58
N GLN A 5 56.81 -20.38 -10.36
CA GLN A 5 55.47 -20.82 -10.04
C GLN A 5 54.62 -19.57 -9.86
N LEU A 6 53.68 -19.38 -10.80
CA LEU A 6 52.65 -18.36 -10.72
C LEU A 6 51.56 -18.87 -9.73
N LEU A 7 51.57 -18.32 -8.52
CA LEU A 7 50.53 -18.54 -7.53
C LEU A 7 49.32 -17.67 -7.93
N LEU A 8 48.32 -18.29 -8.53
CA LEU A 8 47.02 -17.63 -8.78
C LEU A 8 46.27 -17.57 -7.45
N VAL A 9 46.37 -16.45 -6.76
CA VAL A 9 45.53 -16.13 -5.63
C VAL A 9 44.16 -15.68 -6.22
N CYS A 10 43.22 -16.61 -6.30
CA CYS A 10 41.83 -16.28 -6.51
C CYS A 10 41.31 -15.53 -5.29
N LEU A 11 41.38 -14.21 -5.35
CA LEU A 11 40.70 -13.31 -4.42
C LEU A 11 39.20 -13.42 -4.72
N MET A 12 38.52 -14.32 -4.00
CA MET A 12 37.07 -14.33 -3.96
C MET A 12 36.62 -13.04 -3.25
N LEU A 13 36.47 -11.98 -4.02
CA LEU A 13 35.65 -10.85 -3.58
C LEU A 13 34.20 -11.38 -3.46
N SER A 14 33.85 -11.81 -2.27
CA SER A 14 32.45 -11.90 -1.86
C SER A 14 31.90 -10.48 -1.87
N VAL A 15 31.32 -10.09 -3.01
CA VAL A 15 30.46 -8.92 -3.06
C VAL A 15 29.23 -9.30 -2.22
N ALA A 16 29.29 -8.95 -0.93
CA ALA A 16 28.08 -8.87 -0.12
C ALA A 16 27.21 -7.81 -0.81
N ALA A 17 26.29 -8.27 -1.66
CA ALA A 17 25.22 -7.45 -2.15
C ALA A 17 24.41 -7.08 -0.90
N PHE A 18 24.72 -5.97 -0.28
CA PHE A 18 23.80 -5.28 0.60
C PHE A 18 22.59 -4.99 -0.30
N ALA A 19 21.53 -5.78 -0.13
CA ALA A 19 20.23 -5.40 -0.61
C ALA A 19 19.89 -4.08 0.11
N ALA A 20 20.29 -2.95 -0.49
CA ALA A 20 19.90 -1.66 -0.01
C ALA A 20 18.36 -1.67 0.03
N ASP A 21 17.77 -1.45 1.20
CA ASP A 21 16.33 -1.35 1.35
C ASP A 21 15.83 -0.36 0.30
N LYS A 22 15.08 -0.88 -0.69
CA LYS A 22 14.60 -0.05 -1.79
C LYS A 22 13.50 0.86 -1.27
N VAL A 23 13.86 2.11 -1.01
CA VAL A 23 12.99 3.15 -0.50
C VAL A 23 12.57 4.08 -1.65
N ILE A 24 11.26 4.25 -1.85
CA ILE A 24 10.72 5.22 -2.79
C ILE A 24 10.28 6.46 -2.00
N LYS A 25 11.01 7.56 -2.16
CA LYS A 25 10.63 8.86 -1.59
C LYS A 25 9.45 9.41 -2.35
N LEU A 26 8.37 9.74 -1.63
CA LEU A 26 7.19 10.36 -2.20
C LEU A 26 7.34 11.89 -2.23
N PRO A 27 6.86 12.58 -3.29
CA PRO A 27 6.80 14.04 -3.28
C PRO A 27 5.83 14.52 -2.19
N LYS A 28 5.95 15.80 -1.79
CA LYS A 28 4.99 16.37 -0.87
C LYS A 28 3.58 16.33 -1.46
N PRO A 29 2.55 15.95 -0.65
CA PRO A 29 1.16 15.96 -1.12
C PRO A 29 0.73 17.34 -1.58
N ASN A 30 0.03 17.39 -2.71
CA ASN A 30 -0.55 18.63 -3.22
C ASN A 30 -1.90 18.90 -2.53
N LEU A 31 -1.90 19.73 -1.49
CA LEU A 31 -3.09 20.05 -0.71
C LEU A 31 -4.09 21.00 -1.44
N ASN A 32 -3.68 21.57 -2.59
CA ASN A 32 -4.53 22.39 -3.44
C ASN A 32 -5.19 21.59 -4.59
N ARG A 33 -5.00 20.27 -4.60
CA ARG A 33 -5.63 19.38 -5.57
C ARG A 33 -7.10 19.18 -5.18
N THR A 34 -8.02 19.92 -5.80
CA THR A 34 -9.41 19.91 -5.37
C THR A 34 -10.42 19.85 -6.51
N ASP A 35 -11.28 18.81 -6.45
CA ASP A 35 -12.71 19.00 -6.70
C ASP A 35 -13.42 19.12 -5.35
N ALA A 36 -14.51 19.90 -5.29
CA ALA A 36 -15.27 20.05 -4.04
C ALA A 36 -15.75 18.67 -3.54
N VAL A 37 -15.75 18.44 -2.23
CA VAL A 37 -16.14 17.16 -1.62
C VAL A 37 -17.52 16.70 -2.08
N MET A 38 -18.49 17.62 -2.22
CA MET A 38 -19.85 17.29 -2.69
C MET A 38 -19.83 16.77 -4.13
N LYS A 39 -18.99 17.33 -5.01
CA LYS A 39 -18.82 16.83 -6.37
C LYS A 39 -18.17 15.44 -6.37
N ALA A 40 -17.13 15.23 -5.57
CA ALA A 40 -16.50 13.92 -5.44
C ALA A 40 -17.48 12.85 -4.95
N LEU A 41 -18.33 13.18 -3.97
CA LEU A 41 -19.38 12.27 -3.47
C LEU A 41 -20.43 11.98 -4.53
N SER A 42 -20.88 12.97 -5.30
CA SER A 42 -21.90 12.78 -6.35
C SER A 42 -21.42 11.95 -7.53
N GLU A 43 -20.12 12.00 -7.83
CA GLU A 43 -19.49 11.29 -8.94
C GLU A 43 -18.89 9.94 -8.53
N ARG A 44 -18.71 9.69 -7.22
CA ARG A 44 -18.11 8.45 -6.72
C ARG A 44 -18.93 7.21 -7.14
N HIS A 45 -18.34 6.33 -7.88
CA HIS A 45 -18.90 5.01 -8.20
C HIS A 45 -17.79 3.95 -8.28
N SER A 46 -18.16 2.67 -8.23
CA SER A 46 -17.22 1.56 -8.38
C SER A 46 -16.87 1.36 -9.85
N THR A 47 -15.59 1.50 -10.19
CA THR A 47 -15.06 1.33 -11.54
C THR A 47 -14.11 0.14 -11.56
N ARG A 48 -14.27 -0.75 -12.57
CA ARG A 48 -13.51 -1.98 -12.72
C ARG A 48 -12.72 -2.06 -14.04
N GLU A 49 -12.63 -0.94 -14.73
CA GLU A 49 -11.85 -0.78 -15.94
C GLU A 49 -10.80 0.31 -15.72
N TYR A 50 -9.59 0.05 -16.18
CA TYR A 50 -8.44 0.90 -15.94
C TYR A 50 -7.71 1.14 -17.26
N ALA A 51 -7.23 2.37 -17.47
CA ALA A 51 -6.29 2.64 -18.54
C ALA A 51 -4.97 1.90 -18.29
N SER A 52 -4.28 1.50 -19.35
CA SER A 52 -2.99 0.78 -19.25
C SER A 52 -1.84 1.64 -18.73
N LYS A 53 -2.05 2.95 -18.60
CA LYS A 53 -1.06 3.91 -18.13
C LYS A 53 -0.78 3.70 -16.63
N SER A 54 0.51 3.62 -16.26
CA SER A 54 0.94 3.60 -14.85
C SER A 54 0.53 4.89 -14.13
N LEU A 55 0.20 4.77 -12.84
CA LEU A 55 -0.07 5.93 -12.01
C LEU A 55 1.19 6.78 -11.86
N SER A 56 1.07 8.11 -11.97
CA SER A 56 2.21 8.99 -11.70
C SER A 56 2.61 8.91 -10.22
N LEU A 57 3.88 9.13 -9.92
CA LEU A 57 4.36 9.14 -8.52
C LEU A 57 3.67 10.25 -7.71
N SER A 58 3.31 11.37 -8.35
CA SER A 58 2.55 12.45 -7.72
C SER A 58 1.13 12.01 -7.36
N ASP A 59 0.43 11.33 -8.29
CA ASP A 59 -0.93 10.83 -8.03
C ASP A 59 -0.92 9.77 -6.94
N LEU A 60 0.06 8.87 -6.95
CA LEU A 60 0.25 7.85 -5.92
C LEU A 60 0.56 8.49 -4.56
N SER A 61 1.40 9.52 -4.52
CA SER A 61 1.73 10.27 -3.32
C SER A 61 0.48 10.90 -2.69
N ASP A 62 -0.28 11.65 -3.49
CA ASP A 62 -1.50 12.33 -3.02
C ASP A 62 -2.55 11.32 -2.55
N LEU A 63 -2.71 10.21 -3.27
CA LEU A 63 -3.60 9.11 -2.90
C LEU A 63 -3.23 8.50 -1.54
N LEU A 64 -1.97 8.19 -1.31
CA LEU A 64 -1.51 7.58 -0.07
C LEU A 64 -1.64 8.52 1.11
N TRP A 65 -1.34 9.82 0.90
CA TRP A 65 -1.56 10.82 1.93
C TRP A 65 -3.05 10.99 2.23
N ALA A 66 -3.91 11.05 1.23
CA ALA A 66 -5.35 11.14 1.42
C ALA A 66 -5.90 9.91 2.16
N ALA A 67 -5.42 8.72 1.81
CA ALA A 67 -5.86 7.46 2.42
C ALA A 67 -5.59 7.42 3.92
N ASN A 68 -4.33 7.60 4.35
CA ASN A 68 -3.93 7.44 5.75
C ASN A 68 -2.63 8.21 6.10
N GLY A 69 -2.38 9.36 5.46
CA GLY A 69 -1.21 10.21 5.73
C GLY A 69 -1.31 10.97 7.03
N ILE A 70 -0.19 11.54 7.50
CA ILE A 70 -0.15 12.40 8.68
C ILE A 70 -0.56 13.83 8.27
N ASN A 71 -1.66 14.33 8.81
CA ASN A 71 -2.16 15.68 8.58
C ASN A 71 -1.94 16.65 9.76
N ARG A 72 -1.57 16.13 10.93
CA ARG A 72 -1.23 16.89 12.14
C ARG A 72 0.14 16.46 12.63
N LYS A 73 1.19 17.14 12.17
CA LYS A 73 2.59 16.71 12.36
C LYS A 73 2.99 16.65 13.83
N GLU A 74 2.55 17.60 14.65
CA GLU A 74 2.90 17.68 16.08
C GLU A 74 2.38 16.48 16.87
N SER A 75 1.20 15.98 16.52
CA SER A 75 0.54 14.87 17.22
C SER A 75 0.66 13.54 16.48
N GLY A 76 1.16 13.52 15.25
CA GLY A 76 1.23 12.33 14.41
C GLY A 76 -0.14 11.79 13.98
N MET A 77 -1.21 12.56 14.14
CA MET A 77 -2.56 12.14 13.75
C MET A 77 -2.72 12.14 12.24
N ARG A 78 -3.61 11.27 11.77
CA ARG A 78 -3.77 10.94 10.35
C ARG A 78 -5.00 11.58 9.71
N THR A 79 -5.08 11.50 8.40
CA THR A 79 -6.26 11.87 7.59
C THR A 79 -7.46 10.98 7.91
N ALA A 80 -7.23 9.71 8.21
CA ALA A 80 -8.25 8.77 8.70
C ALA A 80 -8.24 8.73 10.23
N PRO A 81 -9.38 8.93 10.92
CA PRO A 81 -9.49 8.60 12.34
C PRO A 81 -9.43 7.09 12.55
N SER A 82 -9.09 6.65 13.76
CA SER A 82 -9.12 5.25 14.15
C SER A 82 -9.66 5.09 15.57
N ALA A 83 -10.23 3.93 15.87
CA ALA A 83 -10.74 3.61 17.20
C ALA A 83 -9.63 3.80 18.25
N LEU A 84 -9.94 4.57 19.31
CA LEU A 84 -8.99 4.91 20.38
C LEU A 84 -7.67 5.52 19.89
N ASN A 85 -7.65 6.11 18.70
CA ASN A 85 -6.44 6.60 18.01
C ASN A 85 -5.32 5.53 17.91
N LYS A 86 -5.69 4.25 17.75
CA LYS A 86 -4.73 3.15 17.65
C LYS A 86 -3.95 3.13 16.34
N GLN A 87 -4.45 3.84 15.31
CA GLN A 87 -3.82 3.96 13.98
C GLN A 87 -3.41 2.59 13.43
N ASP A 88 -4.26 1.59 13.65
CA ASP A 88 -4.00 0.16 13.43
C ASP A 88 -3.89 -0.20 11.94
N VAL A 89 -4.42 0.64 11.03
CA VAL A 89 -4.42 0.35 9.60
C VAL A 89 -3.10 0.74 8.95
N ASP A 90 -2.38 -0.27 8.47
CA ASP A 90 -1.21 -0.11 7.60
C ASP A 90 -1.66 -0.23 6.13
N VAL A 91 -1.13 0.64 5.26
CA VAL A 91 -1.43 0.65 3.83
C VAL A 91 -0.27 0.03 3.07
N TYR A 92 -0.52 -1.10 2.41
CA TYR A 92 0.44 -1.73 1.51
C TYR A 92 0.11 -1.37 0.06
N VAL A 93 1.14 -1.12 -0.73
CA VAL A 93 1.05 -0.77 -2.15
C VAL A 93 1.63 -1.91 -2.96
N VAL A 94 0.82 -2.50 -3.83
CA VAL A 94 1.22 -3.60 -4.71
C VAL A 94 1.28 -3.07 -6.13
N LEU A 95 2.49 -3.05 -6.69
CA LEU A 95 2.84 -2.61 -8.04
C LEU A 95 3.34 -3.81 -8.87
N PRO A 96 3.45 -3.69 -10.20
CA PRO A 96 4.04 -4.75 -11.03
C PRO A 96 5.47 -5.14 -10.61
N GLU A 97 6.25 -4.18 -10.12
CA GLU A 97 7.65 -4.38 -9.73
C GLU A 97 7.84 -4.82 -8.28
N GLY A 98 6.84 -4.66 -7.41
CA GLY A 98 6.99 -5.02 -6.01
C GLY A 98 5.83 -4.64 -5.12
N SER A 99 5.90 -5.13 -3.88
CA SER A 99 4.99 -4.79 -2.80
C SER A 99 5.71 -3.95 -1.75
N TYR A 100 5.07 -2.88 -1.30
CA TYR A 100 5.66 -1.87 -0.44
C TYR A 100 4.75 -1.57 0.75
N LEU A 101 5.34 -1.21 1.89
CA LEU A 101 4.63 -0.61 3.01
C LEU A 101 4.73 0.92 2.92
N TYR A 102 3.60 1.61 2.99
CA TYR A 102 3.57 3.05 3.10
C TYR A 102 3.98 3.51 4.50
N ASP A 103 5.09 4.23 4.58
CA ASP A 103 5.56 4.91 5.79
C ASP A 103 5.01 6.34 5.80
N ALA A 104 3.93 6.56 6.53
CA ALA A 104 3.29 7.88 6.60
C ALA A 104 4.15 8.92 7.33
N LYS A 105 5.06 8.50 8.24
CA LYS A 105 5.94 9.42 8.98
C LYS A 105 6.96 10.08 8.08
N ASN A 106 7.59 9.28 7.21
CA ASN A 106 8.62 9.73 6.29
C ASN A 106 8.06 10.02 4.90
N HIS A 107 6.76 9.75 4.67
CA HIS A 107 6.07 9.84 3.40
C HIS A 107 6.84 9.15 2.27
N GLN A 108 7.02 7.84 2.42
CA GLN A 108 7.79 7.01 1.51
C GLN A 108 7.24 5.59 1.43
N LEU A 109 7.68 4.85 0.42
CA LEU A 109 7.39 3.42 0.25
C LEU A 109 8.62 2.60 0.61
N ASN A 110 8.47 1.67 1.55
CA ASN A 110 9.49 0.72 1.94
C ASN A 110 9.22 -0.61 1.24
N LEU A 111 10.18 -1.10 0.45
CA LEU A 111 10.05 -2.38 -0.26
C LEU A 111 9.94 -3.54 0.72
N ILE A 112 8.93 -4.39 0.53
CA ILE A 112 8.71 -5.63 1.30
C ILE A 112 9.09 -6.87 0.47
N ALA A 113 8.66 -6.90 -0.79
CA ALA A 113 8.94 -8.01 -1.72
C ALA A 113 9.02 -7.49 -3.15
N GLU A 114 9.99 -7.99 -3.94
CA GLU A 114 10.08 -7.76 -5.38
C GLU A 114 9.15 -8.71 -6.13
N GLY A 115 8.65 -8.28 -7.29
CA GLY A 115 7.79 -9.06 -8.17
C GLY A 115 6.33 -8.65 -8.17
N ASP A 116 5.57 -9.18 -9.12
CA ASP A 116 4.15 -8.86 -9.33
C ASP A 116 3.23 -9.76 -8.50
N TYR A 117 2.66 -9.22 -7.47
CA TYR A 117 1.71 -9.92 -6.59
C TYR A 117 0.27 -9.40 -6.70
N ARG A 118 -0.07 -8.66 -7.76
CA ARG A 118 -1.44 -8.19 -8.01
C ARG A 118 -2.42 -9.36 -8.18
N GLY A 119 -1.93 -10.54 -8.62
CA GLY A 119 -2.70 -11.79 -8.66
C GLY A 119 -3.23 -12.21 -7.28
N ALA A 120 -2.43 -12.05 -6.22
CA ALA A 120 -2.86 -12.34 -4.84
C ALA A 120 -3.95 -11.34 -4.39
N VAL A 121 -3.82 -10.06 -4.75
CA VAL A 121 -4.87 -9.05 -4.47
C VAL A 121 -6.13 -9.35 -5.27
N ALA A 122 -6.00 -9.89 -6.47
CA ALA A 122 -7.13 -10.23 -7.34
C ALA A 122 -8.05 -11.27 -6.72
N GLY A 123 -7.51 -12.30 -6.04
CA GLY A 123 -8.31 -13.36 -5.42
C GLY A 123 -9.26 -14.03 -6.43
N GLY A 124 -8.78 -14.27 -7.67
CA GLY A 124 -9.57 -14.84 -8.76
C GLY A 124 -10.37 -13.86 -9.62
N GLN A 125 -10.39 -12.56 -9.30
CA GLN A 125 -11.09 -11.55 -10.11
C GLN A 125 -10.12 -10.85 -11.07
N ALA A 126 -10.06 -11.33 -12.31
CA ALA A 126 -9.04 -10.97 -13.31
C ALA A 126 -8.92 -9.45 -13.59
N PHE A 127 -10.01 -8.68 -13.49
CA PHE A 127 -9.99 -7.23 -13.74
C PHE A 127 -9.01 -6.47 -12.80
N VAL A 128 -8.73 -7.03 -11.60
CA VAL A 128 -7.82 -6.40 -10.64
C VAL A 128 -6.39 -6.36 -11.16
N ILE A 129 -5.97 -7.38 -11.90
CA ILE A 129 -4.61 -7.48 -12.46
C ILE A 129 -4.37 -6.38 -13.52
N SER A 130 -5.43 -5.87 -14.16
CA SER A 130 -5.32 -4.77 -15.13
C SER A 130 -5.08 -3.40 -14.48
N ALA A 131 -5.35 -3.26 -13.18
CA ALA A 131 -5.05 -2.04 -12.45
C ALA A 131 -3.52 -1.89 -12.25
N PRO A 132 -2.92 -0.72 -12.55
CA PRO A 132 -1.48 -0.51 -12.36
C PRO A 132 -1.06 -0.52 -10.89
N VAL A 133 -1.97 -0.24 -9.96
CA VAL A 133 -1.72 -0.19 -8.52
C VAL A 133 -2.83 -0.92 -7.80
N SER A 134 -2.50 -1.62 -6.72
CA SER A 134 -3.48 -2.09 -5.74
C SER A 134 -3.05 -1.68 -4.33
N LEU A 135 -3.97 -1.07 -3.58
CA LEU A 135 -3.75 -0.83 -2.15
C LEU A 135 -4.39 -1.96 -1.35
N VAL A 136 -3.66 -2.48 -0.36
CA VAL A 136 -4.16 -3.47 0.60
C VAL A 136 -4.16 -2.84 1.98
N LEU A 137 -5.32 -2.81 2.64
CA LEU A 137 -5.52 -2.27 3.97
C LEU A 137 -5.42 -3.40 4.98
N VAL A 138 -4.41 -3.32 5.84
CA VAL A 138 -4.10 -4.34 6.83
C VAL A 138 -4.26 -3.73 8.22
N SER A 139 -5.17 -4.26 9.04
CA SER A 139 -5.26 -3.86 10.44
C SER A 139 -4.32 -4.70 11.30
N ASP A 140 -3.46 -4.04 12.07
CA ASP A 140 -2.66 -4.67 13.11
C ASP A 140 -3.46 -4.70 14.42
N LEU A 141 -4.18 -5.77 14.64
CA LEU A 141 -5.05 -5.96 15.80
C LEU A 141 -4.30 -5.94 17.13
N SER A 142 -2.98 -6.18 17.13
CA SER A 142 -2.17 -6.11 18.36
C SER A 142 -2.14 -4.70 18.97
N ARG A 143 -2.39 -3.67 18.18
CA ARG A 143 -2.49 -2.29 18.66
C ARG A 143 -3.70 -2.05 19.57
N PHE A 144 -4.70 -2.95 19.54
CA PHE A 144 -5.84 -2.96 20.47
C PHE A 144 -5.62 -3.83 21.70
N GLY A 145 -4.62 -4.73 21.69
CA GLY A 145 -4.29 -5.68 22.76
C GLY A 145 -4.73 -7.11 22.44
N ASP A 146 -5.92 -7.54 22.83
CA ASP A 146 -6.40 -8.90 22.58
C ASP A 146 -6.86 -9.09 21.12
N THR A 147 -6.02 -9.75 20.32
CA THR A 147 -6.26 -9.98 18.90
C THR A 147 -7.37 -10.99 18.59
N LYS A 148 -7.77 -11.80 19.56
CA LYS A 148 -8.83 -12.82 19.41
C LYS A 148 -10.21 -12.30 19.77
N ASN A 149 -10.29 -11.14 20.39
CA ASN A 149 -11.55 -10.52 20.76
C ASN A 149 -12.32 -10.06 19.51
N ALA A 150 -13.57 -10.51 19.37
CA ALA A 150 -14.42 -10.14 18.24
C ALA A 150 -14.62 -8.62 18.11
N HIS A 151 -14.67 -7.89 19.23
CA HIS A 151 -14.78 -6.42 19.22
C HIS A 151 -13.52 -5.78 18.63
N THR A 152 -12.32 -6.29 18.95
CA THR A 152 -11.05 -5.84 18.33
C THR A 152 -11.06 -6.04 16.82
N GLN A 153 -11.53 -7.21 16.35
CA GLN A 153 -11.64 -7.47 14.92
C GLN A 153 -12.65 -6.54 14.22
N LEU A 154 -13.76 -6.25 14.90
CA LEU A 154 -14.76 -5.30 14.39
C LEU A 154 -14.16 -3.89 14.29
N MET A 155 -13.44 -3.41 15.30
CA MET A 155 -12.77 -2.10 15.26
C MET A 155 -11.79 -2.02 14.10
N GLY A 156 -10.94 -3.04 13.91
CA GLY A 156 -9.99 -3.07 12.80
C GLY A 156 -10.68 -3.03 11.42
N ALA A 157 -11.81 -3.73 11.27
CA ALA A 157 -12.59 -3.69 10.04
C ALA A 157 -13.24 -2.32 9.80
N MET A 158 -13.75 -1.68 10.85
CA MET A 158 -14.34 -0.32 10.77
C MET A 158 -13.27 0.71 10.38
N ASP A 159 -12.10 0.68 11.02
CA ASP A 159 -10.99 1.60 10.74
C ASP A 159 -10.47 1.42 9.31
N ALA A 160 -10.36 0.17 8.82
CA ALA A 160 -10.05 -0.10 7.41
C ALA A 160 -11.13 0.45 6.46
N GLY A 161 -12.40 0.38 6.84
CA GLY A 161 -13.51 0.98 6.09
C GLY A 161 -13.41 2.51 5.98
N ILE A 162 -12.96 3.18 7.03
CA ILE A 162 -12.73 4.64 7.02
C ILE A 162 -11.61 5.00 6.05
N VAL A 163 -10.47 4.30 6.10
CA VAL A 163 -9.35 4.49 5.14
C VAL A 163 -9.83 4.21 3.72
N SER A 164 -10.60 3.14 3.51
CA SER A 164 -11.19 2.77 2.22
C SER A 164 -12.08 3.88 1.65
N GLN A 165 -12.86 4.55 2.49
CA GLN A 165 -13.71 5.67 2.05
C GLN A 165 -12.87 6.90 1.66
N ASN A 166 -11.79 7.21 2.39
CA ASN A 166 -10.86 8.26 1.98
C ASN A 166 -10.28 8.00 0.57
N ILE A 167 -9.87 6.75 0.30
CA ILE A 167 -9.41 6.33 -1.02
C ILE A 167 -10.50 6.55 -2.08
N SER A 168 -11.72 6.12 -1.79
CA SER A 168 -12.85 6.22 -2.73
C SER A 168 -13.18 7.67 -3.09
N ILE A 169 -13.23 8.56 -2.10
CA ILE A 169 -13.50 9.99 -2.31
C ILE A 169 -12.34 10.65 -3.08
N PHE A 170 -11.09 10.37 -2.68
CA PHE A 170 -9.93 10.91 -3.38
C PHE A 170 -9.89 10.47 -4.84
N CYS A 171 -10.10 9.17 -5.12
CA CYS A 171 -10.11 8.66 -6.48
C CYS A 171 -11.20 9.33 -7.34
N SER A 172 -12.39 9.56 -6.78
CA SER A 172 -13.45 10.30 -7.49
C SER A 172 -13.03 11.72 -7.80
N ALA A 173 -12.50 12.47 -6.82
CA ALA A 173 -12.03 13.84 -7.01
C ALA A 173 -10.83 13.94 -7.97
N ALA A 174 -9.94 12.96 -7.95
CA ALA A 174 -8.75 12.90 -8.80
C ALA A 174 -9.00 12.25 -10.17
N ARG A 175 -10.26 11.85 -10.48
CA ARG A 175 -10.65 11.14 -11.71
C ARG A 175 -9.88 9.84 -11.92
N LEU A 176 -9.70 9.10 -10.84
CA LEU A 176 -9.12 7.76 -10.83
C LEU A 176 -10.22 6.71 -10.70
N ALA A 177 -10.02 5.59 -11.38
CA ALA A 177 -10.85 4.39 -11.27
C ALA A 177 -10.48 3.60 -10.03
N THR A 178 -11.48 3.18 -9.23
CA THR A 178 -11.29 2.26 -8.10
C THR A 178 -12.57 1.53 -7.73
N VAL A 179 -12.42 0.44 -7.00
CA VAL A 179 -13.52 -0.26 -6.33
C VAL A 179 -13.04 -0.84 -5.00
N PRO A 180 -13.72 -0.55 -3.86
CA PRO A 180 -13.43 -1.19 -2.58
C PRO A 180 -13.81 -2.67 -2.64
N ARG A 181 -12.92 -3.56 -2.15
CA ARG A 181 -13.10 -5.01 -2.18
C ARG A 181 -12.58 -5.65 -0.90
N ALA A 182 -13.23 -6.76 -0.50
CA ALA A 182 -12.73 -7.66 0.55
C ALA A 182 -12.13 -8.97 0.00
N SER A 183 -12.47 -9.33 -1.27
CA SER A 183 -11.95 -10.55 -1.90
C SER A 183 -10.47 -10.42 -2.25
N MET A 184 -9.64 -11.35 -1.75
CA MET A 184 -8.19 -11.44 -2.00
C MET A 184 -7.68 -12.81 -1.53
N ASP A 185 -6.50 -13.25 -1.98
CA ASP A 185 -5.81 -14.41 -1.41
C ASP A 185 -5.06 -13.98 -0.13
N ILE A 186 -5.76 -14.07 1.00
CA ILE A 186 -5.22 -13.67 2.31
C ILE A 186 -3.96 -14.47 2.67
N ASN A 187 -3.92 -15.77 2.37
CA ASN A 187 -2.79 -16.63 2.73
C ASN A 187 -1.53 -16.25 1.92
N GLN A 188 -1.69 -15.99 0.64
CA GLN A 188 -0.59 -15.53 -0.20
C GLN A 188 -0.13 -14.13 0.23
N LEU A 189 -1.04 -13.20 0.47
CA LEU A 189 -0.72 -11.85 0.92
C LEU A 189 0.00 -11.83 2.27
N LYS A 190 -0.42 -12.65 3.24
CA LYS A 190 0.29 -12.79 4.52
C LYS A 190 1.76 -13.16 4.32
N LYS A 191 2.05 -14.10 3.43
CA LYS A 191 3.43 -14.53 3.11
C LYS A 191 4.22 -13.43 2.41
N VAL A 192 3.68 -12.86 1.34
CA VAL A 192 4.34 -11.85 0.49
C VAL A 192 4.62 -10.57 1.26
N LEU A 193 3.62 -10.07 1.99
CA LEU A 193 3.72 -8.84 2.77
C LEU A 193 4.41 -9.06 4.13
N LYS A 194 4.86 -10.31 4.43
CA LYS A 194 5.53 -10.70 5.67
C LYS A 194 4.74 -10.32 6.92
N LEU A 195 3.41 -10.52 6.86
CA LEU A 195 2.50 -10.12 7.94
C LEU A 195 2.64 -11.03 9.16
N LYS A 196 2.54 -10.43 10.34
CA LYS A 196 2.41 -11.13 11.62
C LYS A 196 1.00 -11.72 11.76
N GLU A 197 0.81 -12.64 12.70
CA GLU A 197 -0.53 -13.21 13.01
C GLU A 197 -1.56 -12.14 13.39
N SER A 198 -1.12 -11.07 14.08
CA SER A 198 -1.98 -9.94 14.46
C SER A 198 -2.37 -9.04 13.29
N GLN A 199 -1.68 -9.13 12.16
CA GLN A 199 -1.91 -8.27 11.00
C GLN A 199 -2.86 -8.96 10.02
N VAL A 200 -4.05 -8.39 9.87
CA VAL A 200 -5.14 -8.99 9.09
C VAL A 200 -5.46 -8.11 7.88
N PRO A 201 -5.33 -8.61 6.64
CA PRO A 201 -5.81 -7.93 5.44
C PRO A 201 -7.34 -7.80 5.50
N MET A 202 -7.85 -6.57 5.51
CA MET A 202 -9.28 -6.26 5.65
C MET A 202 -9.93 -5.93 4.31
N MET A 203 -9.30 -5.02 3.56
CA MET A 203 -9.84 -4.52 2.29
C MET A 203 -8.74 -4.27 1.28
N ASN A 204 -9.10 -4.18 0.01
CA ASN A 204 -8.21 -3.75 -1.04
C ASN A 204 -8.90 -2.85 -2.07
N HIS A 205 -8.08 -2.05 -2.76
CA HIS A 205 -8.48 -1.15 -3.82
C HIS A 205 -7.54 -1.33 -5.02
N PRO A 206 -7.98 -1.92 -6.14
CA PRO A 206 -7.30 -1.74 -7.41
C PRO A 206 -7.56 -0.31 -7.91
N ILE A 207 -6.52 0.35 -8.40
CA ILE A 207 -6.56 1.77 -8.77
C ILE A 207 -5.80 2.00 -10.08
N GLY A 208 -6.34 2.86 -10.93
CA GLY A 208 -5.73 3.32 -12.16
C GLY A 208 -6.43 4.57 -12.70
N TYR A 209 -5.94 5.10 -13.82
CA TYR A 209 -6.70 6.14 -14.52
C TYR A 209 -7.98 5.57 -15.12
N LEU A 210 -8.99 6.42 -15.28
CA LEU A 210 -10.19 6.06 -16.04
C LEU A 210 -9.82 5.69 -17.48
N LYS A 211 -10.51 4.66 -18.01
CA LYS A 211 -10.35 4.20 -19.40
C LYS A 211 -11.04 5.13 -20.37
#